data_a86f31bd385f23a670f11ac92d09b39d
#
_entry.id   a86f31bd385f23a670f11ac92d09b39d
#
_cell.length_a   1.000
_cell.length_b   1.000
_cell.length_c   1.000
_cell.angle_alpha   90.00
_cell.angle_beta   90.00
_cell.angle_gamma   90.00
#
_symmetry.space_group_name_H-M   'P 1'
#
loop_
_entity.id
_entity.type
_entity.pdbx_description
1 polymer ?
#
loop_
_entity_poly.entity_id
_entity_poly.type
_entity_poly.pdbx_seq_one_letter_code
_entity_poly.pdbx_strand_id
1 'polypeptide(L)'
;MKKMAVQVTGLSFSYPDETKALGNISFSLEEGESLGIIGPNGAGKSTLLLHLNGVLKKDGGVRIFDEVIGKQNIKKIREKVGMVFQDPNDQLFMPTVFDDVAFGPLNLAMEKEKIKEKVTSTLAQLGLSGYEAKNPSHLSLGERKKVSLATVLVLEPQIIVLDEPTANLDPGSKKSFIRTLKKINKTKITASHDMDSIYDLCSKVILMNKGRIVARGSAENILRDKELLEANNLEVPSRLRS
;
A
#
# COMPACT_ATOMS: atom_id res chain seq x y z
N MET A 1 -17.44 18.04 -7.13
CA MET A 1 -17.10 17.35 -5.87
C MET A 1 -16.10 16.22 -6.22
N LYS A 2 -15.03 16.08 -5.47
CA LYS A 2 -14.11 14.94 -5.65
C LYS A 2 -14.82 13.64 -5.26
N LYS A 3 -14.54 12.58 -5.99
CA LYS A 3 -15.15 11.26 -5.75
C LYS A 3 -14.49 10.61 -4.53
N MET A 4 -15.29 9.97 -3.66
CA MET A 4 -14.79 9.21 -2.52
C MET A 4 -14.17 7.90 -3.02
N ALA A 5 -12.87 7.70 -2.80
CA ALA A 5 -12.16 6.49 -3.22
C ALA A 5 -12.27 5.37 -2.20
N VAL A 6 -12.12 5.69 -0.90
CA VAL A 6 -12.21 4.73 0.20
C VAL A 6 -13.08 5.31 1.30
N GLN A 7 -14.00 4.50 1.81
CA GLN A 7 -14.78 4.79 3.01
C GLN A 7 -14.80 3.57 3.92
N VAL A 8 -14.36 3.76 5.15
CA VAL A 8 -14.40 2.75 6.21
C VAL A 8 -15.31 3.26 7.30
N THR A 9 -16.27 2.44 7.75
CA THR A 9 -17.26 2.83 8.75
C THR A 9 -17.40 1.73 9.80
N GLY A 10 -17.00 2.02 11.04
CA GLY A 10 -17.18 1.15 12.19
C GLY A 10 -16.50 -0.22 12.09
N LEU A 11 -15.43 -0.32 11.28
CA LEU A 11 -14.73 -1.60 11.06
C LEU A 11 -14.11 -2.10 12.35
N SER A 12 -14.51 -3.29 12.77
CA SER A 12 -13.92 -4.02 13.90
C SER A 12 -13.61 -5.44 13.45
N PHE A 13 -12.45 -5.97 13.85
CA PHE A 13 -12.02 -7.29 13.44
C PHE A 13 -11.22 -7.99 14.54
N SER A 14 -11.49 -9.28 14.74
CA SER A 14 -10.66 -10.18 15.53
C SER A 14 -10.25 -11.37 14.67
N TYR A 15 -9.05 -11.86 14.86
CA TYR A 15 -8.57 -13.09 14.25
C TYR A 15 -9.26 -14.31 14.87
N PRO A 16 -9.16 -15.52 14.26
CA PRO A 16 -9.78 -16.75 14.81
C PRO A 16 -9.29 -17.15 16.20
N ASP A 17 -8.12 -16.70 16.61
CA ASP A 17 -7.54 -16.86 17.95
C ASP A 17 -8.03 -15.80 18.95
N GLU A 18 -9.11 -15.10 18.62
CA GLU A 18 -9.71 -14.01 19.41
C GLU A 18 -8.86 -12.74 19.56
N THR A 19 -7.68 -12.68 18.96
CA THR A 19 -6.85 -11.46 18.97
C THR A 19 -7.60 -10.31 18.30
N LYS A 20 -7.94 -9.27 19.08
CA LYS A 20 -8.61 -8.06 18.58
C LYS A 20 -7.61 -7.20 17.83
N ALA A 21 -7.75 -7.12 16.51
CA ALA A 21 -6.86 -6.38 15.64
C ALA A 21 -7.37 -4.99 15.25
N LEU A 22 -8.70 -4.83 15.11
CA LEU A 22 -9.33 -3.54 14.79
C LEU A 22 -10.56 -3.30 15.66
N GLY A 23 -10.74 -2.06 16.12
CA GLY A 23 -11.84 -1.64 16.97
C GLY A 23 -12.47 -0.32 16.53
N ASN A 24 -13.61 -0.37 15.83
CA ASN A 24 -14.41 0.77 15.41
C ASN A 24 -13.64 1.78 14.53
N ILE A 25 -12.91 1.29 13.54
CA ILE A 25 -12.16 2.12 12.59
C ILE A 25 -13.13 2.82 11.63
N SER A 26 -13.01 4.16 11.54
CA SER A 26 -13.81 4.97 10.61
C SER A 26 -12.98 6.09 10.01
N PHE A 27 -12.87 6.13 8.68
CA PHE A 27 -12.23 7.20 7.93
C PHE A 27 -12.70 7.22 6.47
N SER A 28 -12.36 8.28 5.76
CA SER A 28 -12.61 8.40 4.32
C SER A 28 -11.42 9.03 3.60
N LEU A 29 -11.25 8.69 2.32
CA LEU A 29 -10.20 9.18 1.45
C LEU A 29 -10.78 9.51 0.07
N GLU A 30 -10.51 10.72 -0.42
CA GLU A 30 -10.90 11.15 -1.75
C GLU A 30 -9.96 10.61 -2.84
N GLU A 31 -10.45 10.53 -4.06
CA GLU A 31 -9.65 10.13 -5.22
C GLU A 31 -8.47 11.10 -5.44
N GLY A 32 -7.28 10.52 -5.68
CA GLY A 32 -6.04 11.27 -5.88
C GLY A 32 -5.33 11.67 -4.58
N GLU A 33 -5.93 11.47 -3.40
CA GLU A 33 -5.28 11.74 -2.13
C GLU A 33 -4.27 10.66 -1.72
N SER A 34 -3.35 11.02 -0.84
CA SER A 34 -2.37 10.10 -0.24
C SER A 34 -2.52 10.09 1.29
N LEU A 35 -2.77 8.90 1.83
CA LEU A 35 -2.98 8.66 3.25
C LEU A 35 -1.84 7.82 3.83
N GLY A 36 -1.20 8.32 4.89
CA GLY A 36 -0.29 7.58 5.74
C GLY A 36 -1.05 6.94 6.91
N ILE A 37 -0.81 5.66 7.16
CA ILE A 37 -1.27 4.96 8.35
C ILE A 37 -0.05 4.66 9.20
N ILE A 38 0.12 5.39 10.31
CA ILE A 38 1.25 5.26 11.21
C ILE A 38 0.84 4.61 12.53
N GLY A 39 1.80 4.09 13.27
CA GLY A 39 1.58 3.48 14.56
C GLY A 39 2.62 2.42 14.88
N PRO A 40 2.74 2.00 16.14
CA PRO A 40 3.68 0.97 16.55
C PRO A 40 3.40 -0.39 15.90
N ASN A 41 4.34 -1.32 16.04
CA ASN A 41 4.10 -2.71 15.63
C ASN A 41 2.91 -3.28 16.41
N GLY A 42 2.07 -4.06 15.74
CA GLY A 42 0.82 -4.58 16.32
C GLY A 42 -0.33 -3.58 16.43
N ALA A 43 -0.19 -2.34 15.92
CA ALA A 43 -1.28 -1.36 15.95
C ALA A 43 -2.49 -1.70 15.06
N GLY A 44 -2.40 -2.73 14.22
CA GLY A 44 -3.46 -3.15 13.30
C GLY A 44 -3.34 -2.59 11.88
N LYS A 45 -2.21 -1.95 11.53
CA LYS A 45 -2.00 -1.31 10.21
C LYS A 45 -2.19 -2.29 9.05
N SER A 46 -1.40 -3.36 8.99
CA SER A 46 -1.48 -4.38 7.92
C SER A 46 -2.86 -5.06 7.89
N THR A 47 -3.46 -5.32 9.06
CA THR A 47 -4.82 -5.86 9.14
C THR A 47 -5.82 -4.93 8.47
N LEU A 48 -5.72 -3.62 8.70
CA LEU A 48 -6.57 -2.63 8.05
C LEU A 48 -6.35 -2.64 6.53
N LEU A 49 -5.09 -2.66 6.06
CA LEU A 49 -4.77 -2.70 4.64
C LEU A 49 -5.37 -3.94 3.94
N LEU A 50 -5.31 -5.11 4.60
CA LEU A 50 -5.87 -6.36 4.07
C LEU A 50 -7.40 -6.34 3.93
N HIS A 51 -8.09 -5.49 4.69
CA HIS A 51 -9.53 -5.27 4.50
C HIS A 51 -9.83 -4.38 3.28
N LEU A 52 -8.92 -3.45 2.93
CA LEU A 52 -9.14 -2.53 1.81
C LEU A 52 -9.11 -3.23 0.44
N ASN A 53 -8.36 -4.33 0.30
CA ASN A 53 -8.34 -5.13 -0.93
C ASN A 53 -9.14 -6.45 -0.81
N GLY A 54 -9.82 -6.65 0.33
CA GLY A 54 -10.69 -7.79 0.60
C GLY A 54 -9.94 -9.13 0.71
N VAL A 55 -8.69 -9.14 1.13
CA VAL A 55 -7.98 -10.36 1.58
C VAL A 55 -8.59 -10.83 2.88
N LEU A 56 -8.69 -9.93 3.87
CA LEU A 56 -9.51 -10.16 5.05
C LEU A 56 -10.93 -9.66 4.76
N LYS A 57 -11.90 -10.47 5.12
CA LYS A 57 -13.31 -10.20 4.84
C LYS A 57 -14.08 -10.05 6.15
N LYS A 58 -14.77 -8.93 6.27
CA LYS A 58 -15.89 -8.78 7.17
C LYS A 58 -17.03 -8.16 6.36
N ASP A 59 -18.22 -8.68 6.46
CA ASP A 59 -19.36 -8.13 5.75
C ASP A 59 -19.63 -6.69 6.23
N GLY A 60 -19.61 -5.75 5.29
CA GLY A 60 -19.80 -4.33 5.56
C GLY A 60 -18.56 -3.60 6.10
N GLY A 61 -18.71 -2.29 6.30
CA GLY A 61 -17.68 -1.42 6.88
C GLY A 61 -16.64 -0.86 5.91
N VAL A 62 -16.42 -1.45 4.74
CA VAL A 62 -15.48 -0.94 3.75
C VAL A 62 -16.16 -0.75 2.39
N ARG A 63 -16.03 0.47 1.84
CA ARG A 63 -16.46 0.82 0.49
C ARG A 63 -15.24 1.28 -0.32
N ILE A 64 -15.15 0.79 -1.53
CA ILE A 64 -14.19 1.25 -2.55
C ILE A 64 -15.01 1.92 -3.66
N PHE A 65 -14.80 3.22 -3.81
CA PHE A 65 -15.70 4.10 -4.54
C PHE A 65 -17.13 3.89 -3.99
N ASP A 66 -18.10 3.58 -4.84
CA ASP A 66 -19.49 3.41 -4.42
C ASP A 66 -19.85 1.95 -4.07
N GLU A 67 -18.87 1.02 -4.10
CA GLU A 67 -19.09 -0.42 -3.94
C GLU A 67 -18.68 -0.90 -2.55
N VAL A 68 -19.63 -1.51 -1.81
CA VAL A 68 -19.31 -2.24 -0.57
C VAL A 68 -18.55 -3.51 -0.92
N ILE A 69 -17.45 -3.77 -0.24
CA ILE A 69 -16.68 -5.01 -0.43
C ILE A 69 -17.51 -6.21 0.04
N GLY A 70 -17.71 -7.17 -0.86
CA GLY A 70 -18.45 -8.41 -0.62
C GLY A 70 -17.90 -9.59 -1.43
N LYS A 71 -18.39 -10.80 -1.13
CA LYS A 71 -17.93 -12.02 -1.82
C LYS A 71 -18.15 -11.96 -3.33
N GLN A 72 -19.26 -11.36 -3.77
CA GLN A 72 -19.67 -11.32 -5.17
C GLN A 72 -18.86 -10.34 -6.04
N ASN A 73 -18.24 -9.31 -5.46
CA ASN A 73 -17.51 -8.28 -6.21
C ASN A 73 -16.00 -8.22 -5.93
N ILE A 74 -15.47 -9.18 -5.17
CA ILE A 74 -14.08 -9.17 -4.71
C ILE A 74 -13.07 -9.11 -5.87
N LYS A 75 -13.32 -9.78 -6.99
CA LYS A 75 -12.46 -9.73 -8.16
C LYS A 75 -12.37 -8.29 -8.71
N LYS A 76 -13.52 -7.65 -8.90
CA LYS A 76 -13.63 -6.25 -9.36
C LYS A 76 -12.98 -5.26 -8.40
N ILE A 77 -13.09 -5.50 -7.08
CA ILE A 77 -12.41 -4.68 -6.07
C ILE A 77 -10.90 -4.82 -6.20
N ARG A 78 -10.36 -6.03 -6.37
CA ARG A 78 -8.92 -6.28 -6.54
C ARG A 78 -8.33 -5.70 -7.82
N GLU A 79 -9.12 -5.53 -8.86
CA GLU A 79 -8.72 -4.79 -10.07
C GLU A 79 -8.54 -3.30 -9.77
N LYS A 80 -9.38 -2.74 -8.89
CA LYS A 80 -9.34 -1.32 -8.49
C LYS A 80 -8.29 -1.01 -7.43
N VAL A 81 -8.02 -1.97 -6.53
CA VAL A 81 -7.14 -1.81 -5.37
C VAL A 81 -5.97 -2.77 -5.47
N GLY A 82 -4.85 -2.27 -5.93
CA GLY A 82 -3.60 -3.02 -5.95
C GLY A 82 -2.88 -2.93 -4.61
N MET A 83 -2.32 -4.04 -4.14
CA MET A 83 -1.61 -4.11 -2.87
C MET A 83 -0.16 -4.57 -3.08
N VAL A 84 0.77 -3.83 -2.50
CA VAL A 84 2.19 -4.19 -2.41
C VAL A 84 2.48 -4.61 -0.97
N PHE A 85 2.93 -5.84 -0.80
CA PHE A 85 3.26 -6.42 0.51
C PHE A 85 4.62 -5.93 1.03
N GLN A 86 4.81 -6.05 2.34
CA GLN A 86 6.03 -5.64 3.02
C GLN A 86 7.25 -6.43 2.51
N ASP A 87 7.15 -7.76 2.46
CA ASP A 87 8.21 -8.63 1.93
C ASP A 87 7.93 -8.94 0.45
N PRO A 88 8.85 -8.60 -0.47
CA PRO A 88 8.71 -9.01 -1.87
C PRO A 88 8.57 -10.53 -2.07
N ASN A 89 9.10 -11.36 -1.16
CA ASN A 89 9.00 -12.82 -1.27
C ASN A 89 7.56 -13.33 -1.09
N ASP A 90 6.69 -12.55 -0.43
CA ASP A 90 5.26 -12.89 -0.33
C ASP A 90 4.50 -12.58 -1.63
N GLN A 91 5.16 -11.94 -2.60
CA GLN A 91 4.52 -11.46 -3.83
C GLN A 91 5.20 -11.96 -5.10
N LEU A 92 6.52 -12.23 -5.06
CA LEU A 92 7.32 -12.69 -6.21
C LEU A 92 7.64 -14.18 -6.04
N PHE A 93 7.08 -15.00 -6.92
CA PHE A 93 7.16 -16.45 -6.82
C PHE A 93 7.38 -17.15 -8.18
N MET A 94 7.47 -16.38 -9.25
CA MET A 94 7.69 -16.90 -10.61
C MET A 94 9.18 -16.99 -10.96
N PRO A 95 9.56 -17.83 -11.95
CA PRO A 95 10.97 -17.98 -12.34
C PRO A 95 11.59 -16.70 -12.92
N THR A 96 10.79 -15.83 -13.54
CA THR A 96 11.26 -14.60 -14.17
C THR A 96 10.45 -13.39 -13.73
N VAL A 97 11.08 -12.21 -13.81
CA VAL A 97 10.41 -10.92 -13.58
C VAL A 97 9.22 -10.73 -14.52
N PHE A 98 9.37 -11.16 -15.79
CA PHE A 98 8.27 -11.11 -16.76
C PHE A 98 7.07 -11.90 -16.28
N ASP A 99 7.28 -13.14 -15.84
CA ASP A 99 6.20 -14.02 -15.40
C ASP A 99 5.49 -13.50 -14.15
N ASP A 100 6.24 -12.97 -13.17
CA ASP A 100 5.65 -12.33 -12.00
C ASP A 100 4.75 -11.14 -12.38
N VAL A 101 5.23 -10.25 -13.24
CA VAL A 101 4.47 -9.07 -13.66
C VAL A 101 3.30 -9.45 -14.57
N ALA A 102 3.46 -10.46 -15.42
CA ALA A 102 2.42 -10.97 -16.30
C ALA A 102 1.32 -11.76 -15.58
N PHE A 103 1.57 -12.25 -14.38
CA PHE A 103 0.65 -13.13 -13.63
C PHE A 103 -0.75 -12.52 -13.46
N GLY A 104 -0.84 -11.26 -13.05
CA GLY A 104 -2.11 -10.56 -12.92
C GLY A 104 -2.89 -10.44 -14.24
N PRO A 105 -2.30 -9.86 -15.30
CA PRO A 105 -2.90 -9.80 -16.64
C PRO A 105 -3.33 -11.13 -17.20
N LEU A 106 -2.55 -12.22 -17.00
CA LEU A 106 -2.91 -13.57 -17.41
C LEU A 106 -4.18 -14.06 -16.70
N ASN A 107 -4.31 -13.82 -15.40
CA ASN A 107 -5.52 -14.18 -14.63
C ASN A 107 -6.76 -13.39 -15.04
N LEU A 108 -6.57 -12.23 -15.70
CA LEU A 108 -7.65 -11.44 -16.30
C LEU A 108 -7.92 -11.85 -17.77
N ALA A 109 -7.31 -12.93 -18.25
CA ALA A 109 -7.44 -13.43 -19.62
C ALA A 109 -7.12 -12.36 -20.70
N MET A 110 -6.14 -11.48 -20.44
CA MET A 110 -5.66 -10.54 -21.44
C MET A 110 -4.94 -11.26 -22.59
N GLU A 111 -4.98 -10.68 -23.78
CA GLU A 111 -4.25 -11.16 -24.95
C GLU A 111 -2.73 -11.10 -24.73
N LYS A 112 -1.99 -12.11 -25.22
CA LYS A 112 -0.55 -12.26 -24.99
C LYS A 112 0.28 -11.05 -25.45
N GLU A 113 -0.05 -10.50 -26.61
CA GLU A 113 0.62 -9.32 -27.18
C GLU A 113 0.46 -8.11 -26.27
N LYS A 114 -0.75 -7.89 -25.77
CA LYS A 114 -1.07 -6.83 -24.82
C LYS A 114 -0.36 -7.00 -23.48
N ILE A 115 -0.24 -8.23 -23.00
CA ILE A 115 0.50 -8.55 -21.77
C ILE A 115 1.96 -8.16 -21.94
N LYS A 116 2.59 -8.57 -23.04
CA LYS A 116 4.00 -8.26 -23.34
C LYS A 116 4.24 -6.75 -23.37
N GLU A 117 3.39 -6.00 -24.05
CA GLU A 117 3.47 -4.55 -24.14
C GLU A 117 3.34 -3.89 -22.75
N LYS A 118 2.31 -4.28 -21.97
CA LYS A 118 2.07 -3.74 -20.63
C LYS A 118 3.22 -4.05 -19.66
N VAL A 119 3.73 -5.27 -19.67
CA VAL A 119 4.86 -5.68 -18.82
C VAL A 119 6.09 -4.85 -19.14
N THR A 120 6.48 -4.79 -20.43
CA THR A 120 7.67 -4.03 -20.86
C THR A 120 7.55 -2.55 -20.51
N SER A 121 6.39 -1.93 -20.78
CA SER A 121 6.14 -0.52 -20.48
C SER A 121 6.17 -0.24 -18.96
N THR A 122 5.57 -1.12 -18.16
CA THR A 122 5.56 -0.98 -16.69
C THR A 122 6.96 -1.11 -16.10
N LEU A 123 7.74 -2.10 -16.56
CA LEU A 123 9.14 -2.26 -16.14
C LEU A 123 9.97 -1.04 -16.52
N ALA A 124 9.83 -0.52 -17.74
CA ALA A 124 10.52 0.69 -18.19
C ALA A 124 10.17 1.91 -17.32
N GLN A 125 8.89 2.10 -16.98
CA GLN A 125 8.43 3.17 -16.09
C GLN A 125 9.12 3.15 -14.71
N LEU A 126 9.46 1.95 -14.22
CA LEU A 126 10.11 1.74 -12.92
C LEU A 126 11.65 1.70 -13.02
N GLY A 127 12.22 1.91 -14.21
CA GLY A 127 13.66 1.85 -14.46
C GLY A 127 14.21 0.42 -14.38
N LEU A 128 13.43 -0.55 -14.84
CA LEU A 128 13.74 -1.99 -14.87
C LEU A 128 13.76 -2.54 -16.31
N SER A 129 14.01 -1.71 -17.32
CA SER A 129 14.16 -2.16 -18.71
C SER A 129 15.24 -3.23 -18.83
N GLY A 130 14.96 -4.33 -19.52
CA GLY A 130 15.89 -5.46 -19.69
C GLY A 130 15.96 -6.42 -18.50
N TYR A 131 15.02 -6.31 -17.55
CA TYR A 131 14.95 -7.23 -16.40
C TYR A 131 14.00 -8.41 -16.65
N GLU A 132 13.30 -8.44 -17.76
CA GLU A 132 12.22 -9.37 -18.08
C GLU A 132 12.61 -10.83 -17.83
N ALA A 133 13.80 -11.24 -18.30
CA ALA A 133 14.29 -12.62 -18.19
C ALA A 133 15.04 -12.92 -16.88
N LYS A 134 15.25 -11.92 -16.02
CA LYS A 134 15.98 -12.11 -14.76
C LYS A 134 15.15 -12.89 -13.75
N ASN A 135 15.82 -13.71 -12.94
CA ASN A 135 15.18 -14.34 -11.79
C ASN A 135 15.08 -13.31 -10.64
N PRO A 136 13.88 -13.11 -10.05
CA PRO A 136 13.69 -12.16 -8.94
C PRO A 136 14.59 -12.44 -7.73
N SER A 137 14.96 -13.69 -7.46
CA SER A 137 15.84 -14.05 -6.33
C SER A 137 17.27 -13.50 -6.46
N HIS A 138 17.70 -13.18 -7.68
CA HIS A 138 19.02 -12.61 -7.95
C HIS A 138 19.08 -11.08 -7.91
N LEU A 139 17.94 -10.44 -7.62
CA LEU A 139 17.83 -8.99 -7.55
C LEU A 139 18.12 -8.47 -6.14
N SER A 140 18.64 -7.26 -6.04
CA SER A 140 18.71 -6.52 -4.77
C SER A 140 17.31 -6.30 -4.18
N LEU A 141 17.22 -6.06 -2.88
CA LEU A 141 15.92 -5.81 -2.22
C LEU A 141 15.18 -4.62 -2.84
N GLY A 142 15.89 -3.55 -3.19
CA GLY A 142 15.32 -2.37 -3.83
C GLY A 142 14.74 -2.67 -5.22
N GLU A 143 15.42 -3.50 -6.01
CA GLU A 143 14.92 -3.97 -7.31
C GLU A 143 13.72 -4.89 -7.13
N ARG A 144 13.76 -5.83 -6.19
CA ARG A 144 12.61 -6.71 -5.88
C ARG A 144 11.38 -5.90 -5.48
N LYS A 145 11.51 -4.87 -4.63
CA LYS A 145 10.40 -3.98 -4.27
C LYS A 145 9.84 -3.23 -5.48
N LYS A 146 10.69 -2.84 -6.44
CA LYS A 146 10.21 -2.25 -7.69
C LYS A 146 9.49 -3.28 -8.57
N VAL A 147 9.96 -4.53 -8.63
CA VAL A 147 9.25 -5.61 -9.34
C VAL A 147 7.89 -5.89 -8.67
N SER A 148 7.82 -5.97 -7.32
CA SER A 148 6.54 -6.10 -6.61
C SER A 148 5.58 -4.93 -6.93
N LEU A 149 6.10 -3.72 -7.04
CA LEU A 149 5.30 -2.58 -7.48
C LEU A 149 4.85 -2.73 -8.95
N ALA A 150 5.69 -3.31 -9.82
CA ALA A 150 5.35 -3.57 -11.23
C ALA A 150 4.18 -4.57 -11.37
N THR A 151 4.15 -5.65 -10.54
CA THR A 151 3.06 -6.64 -10.56
C THR A 151 1.70 -6.03 -10.25
N VAL A 152 1.70 -4.91 -9.55
CA VAL A 152 0.48 -4.14 -9.21
C VAL A 152 0.17 -3.12 -10.31
N LEU A 153 1.16 -2.33 -10.73
CA LEU A 153 0.95 -1.23 -11.67
C LEU A 153 0.55 -1.69 -13.07
N VAL A 154 0.96 -2.87 -13.49
CA VAL A 154 0.61 -3.47 -14.80
C VAL A 154 -0.92 -3.63 -14.96
N LEU A 155 -1.66 -3.74 -13.86
CA LEU A 155 -3.13 -3.81 -13.81
C LEU A 155 -3.79 -2.43 -13.79
N GLU A 156 -3.02 -1.34 -13.72
CA GLU A 156 -3.50 0.04 -13.71
C GLU A 156 -4.54 0.33 -12.62
N PRO A 157 -4.33 -0.09 -11.35
CA PRO A 157 -5.30 0.10 -10.29
C PRO A 157 -5.59 1.58 -10.06
N GLN A 158 -6.76 1.89 -9.52
CA GLN A 158 -7.15 3.25 -9.13
C GLN A 158 -6.61 3.64 -7.76
N ILE A 159 -6.41 2.66 -6.88
CA ILE A 159 -5.88 2.80 -5.52
C ILE A 159 -4.68 1.88 -5.36
N ILE A 160 -3.59 2.38 -4.79
CA ILE A 160 -2.41 1.59 -4.45
C ILE A 160 -2.28 1.57 -2.93
N VAL A 161 -2.27 0.37 -2.37
CA VAL A 161 -2.05 0.10 -0.95
C VAL A 161 -0.63 -0.43 -0.78
N LEU A 162 0.14 0.18 0.12
CA LEU A 162 1.55 -0.10 0.33
C LEU A 162 1.76 -0.45 1.81
N ASP A 163 2.20 -1.67 2.09
CA ASP A 163 2.55 -2.09 3.45
C ASP A 163 4.06 -2.02 3.63
N GLU A 164 4.54 -1.15 4.51
CA GLU A 164 5.95 -0.91 4.83
C GLU A 164 6.87 -0.86 3.57
N PRO A 165 6.57 -0.03 2.56
CA PRO A 165 7.21 -0.11 1.25
C PRO A 165 8.71 0.19 1.27
N THR A 166 9.19 0.93 2.27
CA THR A 166 10.60 1.33 2.42
C THR A 166 11.36 0.53 3.46
N ALA A 167 10.72 -0.44 4.12
CA ALA A 167 11.36 -1.26 5.14
C ALA A 167 12.57 -2.04 4.58
N ASN A 168 13.65 -2.07 5.38
CA ASN A 168 14.90 -2.78 5.07
C ASN A 168 15.67 -2.29 3.82
N LEU A 169 15.29 -1.15 3.24
CA LEU A 169 16.05 -0.53 2.16
C LEU A 169 17.22 0.29 2.72
N ASP A 170 18.37 0.22 2.03
CA ASP A 170 19.44 1.17 2.25
C ASP A 170 19.00 2.60 1.89
N PRO A 171 19.69 3.65 2.40
CA PRO A 171 19.26 5.03 2.20
C PRO A 171 19.11 5.45 0.73
N GLY A 172 19.99 4.93 -0.15
CA GLY A 172 19.97 5.24 -1.59
C GLY A 172 18.77 4.62 -2.29
N SER A 173 18.55 3.33 -2.06
CA SER A 173 17.40 2.58 -2.57
C SER A 173 16.08 3.14 -2.04
N LYS A 174 15.99 3.49 -0.74
CA LYS A 174 14.85 4.16 -0.13
C LYS A 174 14.50 5.46 -0.85
N LYS A 175 15.48 6.35 -1.04
CA LYS A 175 15.29 7.63 -1.74
C LYS A 175 14.83 7.43 -3.19
N SER A 176 15.41 6.45 -3.89
CA SER A 176 15.02 6.08 -5.25
C SER A 176 13.58 5.58 -5.31
N PHE A 177 13.20 4.70 -4.39
CA PHE A 177 11.85 4.11 -4.34
C PHE A 177 10.77 5.17 -4.00
N ILE A 178 11.05 6.05 -3.04
CA ILE A 178 10.17 7.20 -2.72
C ILE A 178 9.97 8.10 -3.94
N ARG A 179 11.03 8.41 -4.69
CA ARG A 179 10.92 9.20 -5.94
C ARG A 179 10.02 8.50 -6.97
N THR A 180 10.11 7.19 -7.07
CA THR A 180 9.24 6.38 -7.95
C THR A 180 7.79 6.49 -7.51
N LEU A 181 7.49 6.30 -6.23
CA LEU A 181 6.13 6.40 -5.69
C LEU A 181 5.53 7.81 -5.83
N LYS A 182 6.34 8.87 -5.71
CA LYS A 182 5.89 10.26 -5.91
C LYS A 182 5.43 10.54 -7.35
N LYS A 183 6.01 9.88 -8.34
CA LYS A 183 5.64 10.05 -9.76
C LYS A 183 4.31 9.37 -10.12
N ILE A 184 3.84 8.45 -9.29
CA ILE A 184 2.60 7.71 -9.54
C ILE A 184 1.41 8.58 -9.11
N ASN A 185 0.66 9.08 -10.06
CA ASN A 185 -0.53 9.90 -9.81
C ASN A 185 -1.78 9.04 -9.62
N LYS A 186 -1.88 8.40 -8.45
CA LYS A 186 -3.01 7.53 -8.04
C LYS A 186 -3.36 7.81 -6.58
N THR A 187 -4.54 7.41 -6.15
CA THR A 187 -4.87 7.35 -4.72
C THR A 187 -3.92 6.36 -4.05
N LYS A 188 -3.27 6.77 -2.95
CA LYS A 188 -2.30 5.93 -2.25
C LYS A 188 -2.63 5.82 -0.76
N ILE A 189 -2.49 4.61 -0.23
CA ILE A 189 -2.55 4.37 1.21
C ILE A 189 -1.26 3.64 1.59
N THR A 190 -0.47 4.24 2.46
CA THR A 190 0.83 3.73 2.87
C THR A 190 0.83 3.49 4.37
N ALA A 191 0.98 2.25 4.81
CA ALA A 191 1.27 1.95 6.20
C ALA A 191 2.78 1.94 6.42
N SER A 192 3.27 2.66 7.42
CA SER A 192 4.68 2.62 7.79
C SER A 192 4.92 3.12 9.22
N HIS A 193 6.01 2.63 9.82
CA HIS A 193 6.62 3.18 11.02
C HIS A 193 7.76 4.17 10.71
N ASP A 194 8.08 4.37 9.42
CA ASP A 194 9.09 5.31 8.94
C ASP A 194 8.45 6.68 8.66
N MET A 195 8.53 7.56 9.65
CA MET A 195 7.88 8.87 9.60
C MET A 195 8.42 9.78 8.49
N ASP A 196 9.71 9.68 8.15
CA ASP A 196 10.28 10.45 7.04
C ASP A 196 9.67 10.04 5.69
N SER A 197 9.47 8.74 5.46
CA SER A 197 8.79 8.24 4.26
C SER A 197 7.32 8.67 4.20
N ILE A 198 6.62 8.64 5.32
CA ILE A 198 5.22 9.11 5.40
C ILE A 198 5.13 10.60 5.11
N TYR A 199 6.03 11.41 5.70
CA TYR A 199 6.09 12.85 5.44
C TYR A 199 6.35 13.16 3.95
N ASP A 200 7.19 12.35 3.31
CA ASP A 200 7.51 12.50 1.89
C ASP A 200 6.37 12.09 0.93
N LEU A 201 5.54 11.12 1.31
CA LEU A 201 4.57 10.45 0.42
C LEU A 201 3.12 10.84 0.65
N CYS A 202 2.76 11.27 1.86
CA CYS A 202 1.37 11.39 2.25
C CYS A 202 0.98 12.82 2.62
N SER A 203 -0.22 13.22 2.20
CA SER A 203 -0.81 14.52 2.55
C SER A 203 -1.66 14.46 3.83
N LYS A 204 -2.22 13.29 4.11
CA LYS A 204 -3.04 13.01 5.31
C LYS A 204 -2.42 11.85 6.09
N VAL A 205 -2.63 11.85 7.40
CA VAL A 205 -2.15 10.79 8.29
C VAL A 205 -3.24 10.36 9.25
N ILE A 206 -3.30 9.06 9.50
CA ILE A 206 -4.04 8.42 10.58
C ILE A 206 -3.01 7.75 11.48
N LEU A 207 -3.03 8.09 12.77
CA LEU A 207 -2.27 7.40 13.80
C LEU A 207 -3.13 6.32 14.44
N MET A 208 -2.65 5.09 14.38
CA MET A 208 -3.29 3.92 14.98
C MET A 208 -2.50 3.42 16.18
N ASN A 209 -3.21 3.03 17.24
CA ASN A 209 -2.65 2.31 18.37
C ASN A 209 -3.69 1.29 18.90
N LYS A 210 -3.25 0.07 19.23
CA LYS A 210 -4.11 -1.00 19.76
C LYS A 210 -5.42 -1.19 18.97
N GLY A 211 -5.32 -1.19 17.63
CA GLY A 211 -6.45 -1.39 16.72
C GLY A 211 -7.43 -0.22 16.61
N ARG A 212 -7.10 0.97 17.13
CA ARG A 212 -7.96 2.16 17.09
C ARG A 212 -7.27 3.34 16.45
N ILE A 213 -8.05 4.24 15.87
CA ILE A 213 -7.54 5.55 15.44
C ILE A 213 -7.42 6.44 16.67
N VAL A 214 -6.20 6.91 16.95
CA VAL A 214 -5.89 7.82 18.05
C VAL A 214 -5.97 9.27 17.58
N ALA A 215 -5.43 9.54 16.39
CA ALA A 215 -5.45 10.87 15.78
C ALA A 215 -5.54 10.76 14.26
N ARG A 216 -6.03 11.83 13.63
CA ARG A 216 -6.06 12.00 12.17
C ARG A 216 -5.97 13.46 11.78
N GLY A 217 -5.30 13.75 10.67
CA GLY A 217 -5.15 15.12 10.20
C GLY A 217 -4.27 15.22 8.96
N SER A 218 -3.80 16.44 8.66
CA SER A 218 -2.74 16.64 7.68
C SER A 218 -1.45 15.99 8.16
N ALA A 219 -0.62 15.50 7.22
CA ALA A 219 0.68 14.93 7.56
C ALA A 219 1.54 15.92 8.33
N GLU A 220 1.52 17.21 7.95
CA GLU A 220 2.23 18.29 8.63
C GLU A 220 1.85 18.37 10.10
N ASN A 221 0.54 18.42 10.43
CA ASN A 221 0.08 18.60 11.80
C ASN A 221 0.38 17.39 12.68
N ILE A 222 0.07 16.18 12.18
CA ILE A 222 0.26 14.95 12.97
C ILE A 222 1.75 14.66 13.20
N LEU A 223 2.59 14.85 12.18
CA LEU A 223 4.01 14.49 12.27
C LEU A 223 4.87 15.55 12.98
N ARG A 224 4.34 16.75 13.21
CA ARG A 224 4.97 17.77 14.08
C ARG A 224 4.58 17.64 15.54
N ASP A 225 3.50 16.94 15.85
CA ASP A 225 3.04 16.78 17.23
C ASP A 225 3.92 15.75 17.96
N LYS A 226 4.99 16.25 18.56
CA LYS A 226 6.00 15.44 19.26
C LYS A 226 5.38 14.67 20.43
N GLU A 227 4.54 15.31 21.23
CA GLU A 227 3.91 14.69 22.40
C GLU A 227 3.00 13.53 21.97
N LEU A 228 2.19 13.75 20.92
CA LEU A 228 1.33 12.73 20.36
C LEU A 228 2.14 11.52 19.84
N LEU A 229 3.24 11.76 19.11
CA LEU A 229 4.06 10.69 18.54
C LEU A 229 4.78 9.90 19.63
N GLU A 230 5.44 10.57 20.57
CA GLU A 230 6.17 9.93 21.68
C GLU A 230 5.23 9.12 22.60
N ALA A 231 4.03 9.64 22.90
CA ALA A 231 3.00 8.91 23.65
C ALA A 231 2.53 7.61 22.95
N ASN A 232 2.79 7.49 21.66
CA ASN A 232 2.47 6.30 20.86
C ASN A 232 3.71 5.53 20.37
N ASN A 233 4.86 5.71 21.01
CA ASN A 233 6.15 5.08 20.68
C ASN A 233 6.59 5.31 19.22
N LEU A 234 6.37 6.52 18.72
CA LEU A 234 6.81 6.98 17.42
C LEU A 234 7.76 8.16 17.56
N GLU A 235 8.62 8.34 16.55
CA GLU A 235 9.55 9.46 16.52
C GLU A 235 9.09 10.53 15.52
N VAL A 236 9.43 11.79 15.82
CA VAL A 236 9.24 12.89 14.86
C VAL A 236 10.15 12.64 13.63
N PRO A 237 9.66 12.91 12.41
CA PRO A 237 10.50 12.84 11.21
C PRO A 237 11.82 13.61 11.38
N SER A 238 12.92 13.06 10.89
CA SER A 238 14.26 13.67 11.06
C SER A 238 14.31 15.11 10.56
N ARG A 239 13.57 15.43 9.51
CA ARG A 239 13.47 16.77 8.91
C ARG A 239 12.66 17.78 9.73
N LEU A 240 11.90 17.33 10.71
CA LEU A 240 11.07 18.15 11.57
C LEU A 240 11.62 18.26 13.00
N ARG A 241 12.76 17.62 13.28
CA ARG A 241 13.50 17.73 14.54
C ARG A 241 14.32 19.02 14.50
N SER A 242 13.73 20.15 14.83
CA SER A 242 14.43 21.43 15.05
C SER A 242 14.37 21.80 16.51
#